data_f825f0529b22c1c6e1f812352199ca69
#
_entry.id   f825f0529b22c1c6e1f812352199ca69
#
_cell.length_a   1.000
_cell.length_b   1.000
_cell.length_c   1.000
_cell.angle_alpha   90.00
_cell.angle_beta   90.00
_cell.angle_gamma   90.00
#
_symmetry.space_group_name_H-M   'P 1'
#
loop_
_entity.id
_entity.type
_entity.pdbx_description
1 polymer ?
#
loop_
_entity_poly.entity_id
_entity_poly.type
_entity_poly.pdbx_seq_one_letter_code
_entity_poly.pdbx_strand_id
1 'polypeptide(L)'
;MHTSGQIRAARTFCRVANTVPTARSWAREFYAELGASEDLLDTCALLISEVAANAVVHGAGGEYTVTIGSDLWIEVWDESPLLPRHREHDLTSEGGRGLDLLEMLAPGYKVVEDATRGGKCIRFQPKGVL
;
A
#
# COMPACT_ATOMS: atom_id res chain seq x y z
N MET A 1 18.46 -6.64 5.42
CA MET A 1 17.48 -5.74 5.97
C MET A 1 17.20 -4.62 5.00
N HIS A 2 15.98 -4.30 4.90
CA HIS A 2 15.61 -3.24 4.03
C HIS A 2 15.80 -1.92 4.74
N THR A 3 16.93 -1.33 4.56
CA THR A 3 17.19 -0.07 5.21
C THR A 3 16.53 1.04 4.47
N SER A 4 15.77 0.70 3.53
CA SER A 4 15.01 1.61 2.74
C SER A 4 15.69 2.93 2.54
N GLY A 5 15.40 3.48 1.48
CA GLY A 5 15.75 4.84 1.25
C GLY A 5 14.96 5.73 2.16
N GLN A 6 15.30 6.96 2.14
CA GLN A 6 14.53 7.96 2.83
C GLN A 6 13.16 8.06 2.18
N ILE A 7 12.20 8.49 2.99
CA ILE A 7 10.87 8.76 2.46
C ILE A 7 10.96 9.96 1.53
N ARG A 8 10.49 9.79 0.31
CA ARG A 8 10.48 10.85 -0.69
C ARG A 8 9.13 11.53 -0.77
N ALA A 9 8.07 10.79 -0.44
CA ALA A 9 6.73 11.35 -0.49
C ALA A 9 5.88 10.64 0.55
N ALA A 10 5.01 11.38 1.20
CA ALA A 10 4.11 10.82 2.21
C ALA A 10 2.83 11.63 2.21
N ARG A 11 1.71 10.94 2.35
CA ARG A 11 0.44 11.62 2.44
C ARG A 11 -0.53 10.79 3.27
N THR A 12 -1.28 11.47 4.12
CA THR A 12 -2.27 10.84 4.99
C THR A 12 -3.66 11.14 4.45
N PHE A 13 -4.50 10.14 4.47
CA PHE A 13 -5.85 10.22 3.93
C PHE A 13 -6.84 9.80 5.00
N CYS A 14 -8.04 10.37 4.97
CA CYS A 14 -9.12 9.86 5.80
C CYS A 14 -9.45 8.43 5.38
N ARG A 15 -9.77 7.60 6.36
CA ARG A 15 -10.05 6.20 6.10
C ARG A 15 -11.49 6.02 5.64
N VAL A 16 -11.80 6.56 4.48
CA VAL A 16 -13.12 6.44 3.85
C VAL A 16 -12.91 6.10 2.38
N ALA A 17 -13.89 5.42 1.82
CA ALA A 17 -13.74 4.83 0.48
C ALA A 17 -13.40 5.86 -0.59
N ASN A 18 -13.93 7.08 -0.49
CA ASN A 18 -13.71 8.04 -1.56
C ASN A 18 -12.30 8.62 -1.59
N THR A 19 -11.45 8.27 -0.63
CA THR A 19 -10.06 8.71 -0.69
C THR A 19 -9.19 7.76 -1.51
N VAL A 20 -9.67 6.55 -1.81
CA VAL A 20 -8.86 5.59 -2.54
C VAL A 20 -8.48 6.10 -3.93
N PRO A 21 -9.40 6.66 -4.73
CA PRO A 21 -9.00 7.24 -6.02
C PRO A 21 -7.98 8.36 -5.88
N THR A 22 -8.07 9.14 -4.82
CA THR A 22 -7.12 10.23 -4.60
C THR A 22 -5.73 9.67 -4.29
N ALA A 23 -5.66 8.64 -3.45
CA ALA A 23 -4.39 8.00 -3.13
C ALA A 23 -3.77 7.39 -4.39
N ARG A 24 -4.59 6.74 -5.21
CA ARG A 24 -4.12 6.16 -6.47
C ARG A 24 -3.54 7.22 -7.39
N SER A 25 -4.25 8.33 -7.57
CA SER A 25 -3.78 9.38 -8.46
C SER A 25 -2.51 10.01 -7.94
N TRP A 26 -2.42 10.21 -6.64
CA TRP A 26 -1.25 10.80 -6.04
C TRP A 26 -0.01 9.95 -6.27
N ALA A 27 -0.11 8.65 -6.05
CA ALA A 27 1.02 7.76 -6.23
C ALA A 27 1.38 7.63 -7.72
N ARG A 28 0.37 7.58 -8.58
CA ARG A 28 0.61 7.50 -10.01
C ARG A 28 1.36 8.73 -10.50
N GLU A 29 0.99 9.91 -10.02
CA GLU A 29 1.69 11.13 -10.43
C GLU A 29 3.14 11.12 -9.99
N PHE A 30 3.40 10.61 -8.79
CA PHE A 30 4.78 10.53 -8.32
C PHE A 30 5.63 9.68 -9.27
N TYR A 31 5.13 8.51 -9.62
CA TYR A 31 5.87 7.64 -10.53
C TYR A 31 5.94 8.21 -11.94
N ALA A 32 4.91 8.92 -12.37
CA ALA A 32 4.94 9.53 -13.69
C ALA A 32 6.05 10.57 -13.80
N GLU A 33 6.25 11.33 -12.74
CA GLU A 33 7.31 12.35 -12.72
C GLU A 33 8.69 11.72 -12.76
N LEU A 34 8.80 10.47 -12.35
CA LEU A 34 10.06 9.75 -12.43
C LEU A 34 10.28 9.11 -13.79
N GLY A 35 9.33 9.25 -14.70
CA GLY A 35 9.47 8.70 -16.03
C GLY A 35 9.01 7.26 -16.18
N ALA A 36 8.17 6.78 -15.28
CA ALA A 36 7.69 5.42 -15.33
C ALA A 36 6.90 5.15 -16.63
N SER A 37 6.99 3.92 -17.11
CA SER A 37 6.24 3.52 -18.30
C SER A 37 4.76 3.46 -17.96
N GLU A 38 3.92 3.48 -19.00
CA GLU A 38 2.48 3.34 -18.81
C GLU A 38 2.14 2.05 -18.09
N ASP A 39 2.82 0.96 -18.45
CA ASP A 39 2.56 -0.32 -17.79
C ASP A 39 2.85 -0.23 -16.29
N LEU A 40 3.96 0.40 -15.93
CA LEU A 40 4.29 0.54 -14.52
C LEU A 40 3.30 1.47 -13.81
N LEU A 41 2.87 2.53 -14.49
CA LEU A 41 1.87 3.43 -13.89
C LEU A 41 0.57 2.69 -13.64
N ASP A 42 0.14 1.84 -14.57
CA ASP A 42 -1.08 1.08 -14.40
C ASP A 42 -0.94 0.08 -13.26
N THR A 43 0.20 -0.59 -13.17
CA THR A 43 0.46 -1.53 -12.09
C THR A 43 0.44 -0.83 -10.74
N CYS A 44 1.09 0.32 -10.66
CA CYS A 44 1.13 1.09 -9.43
C CYS A 44 -0.28 1.50 -9.02
N ALA A 45 -1.07 2.01 -9.97
CA ALA A 45 -2.42 2.46 -9.67
C ALA A 45 -3.28 1.31 -9.16
N LEU A 46 -3.16 0.14 -9.78
CA LEU A 46 -3.93 -1.01 -9.35
C LEU A 46 -3.56 -1.45 -7.94
N LEU A 47 -2.25 -1.54 -7.67
CA LEU A 47 -1.79 -1.99 -6.35
C LEU A 47 -2.18 -1.00 -5.27
N ILE A 48 -2.02 0.30 -5.52
CA ILE A 48 -2.40 1.30 -4.54
C ILE A 48 -3.89 1.21 -4.27
N SER A 49 -4.70 1.04 -5.31
CA SER A 49 -6.15 0.95 -5.12
C SER A 49 -6.51 -0.22 -4.21
N GLU A 50 -5.88 -1.38 -4.43
CA GLU A 50 -6.21 -2.56 -3.64
C GLU A 50 -5.73 -2.43 -2.19
N VAL A 51 -4.51 -1.93 -2.00
CA VAL A 51 -3.96 -1.84 -0.65
C VAL A 51 -4.64 -0.72 0.14
N ALA A 52 -4.94 0.40 -0.51
CA ALA A 52 -5.68 1.47 0.16
C ALA A 52 -7.10 1.02 0.50
N ALA A 53 -7.74 0.28 -0.38
CA ALA A 53 -9.07 -0.25 -0.09
C ALA A 53 -9.02 -1.19 1.11
N ASN A 54 -7.98 -2.01 1.22
CA ASN A 54 -7.81 -2.86 2.40
C ASN A 54 -7.67 -2.02 3.66
N ALA A 55 -6.92 -0.94 3.61
CA ALA A 55 -6.78 -0.06 4.78
C ALA A 55 -8.13 0.53 5.17
N VAL A 56 -8.95 0.91 4.18
CA VAL A 56 -10.26 1.48 4.46
C VAL A 56 -11.20 0.43 5.06
N VAL A 57 -11.23 -0.76 4.49
CA VAL A 57 -12.21 -1.78 4.89
C VAL A 57 -11.76 -2.52 6.15
N HIS A 58 -10.49 -2.91 6.19
CA HIS A 58 -9.99 -3.78 7.25
C HIS A 58 -9.06 -3.08 8.23
N GLY A 59 -8.75 -1.83 8.01
CA GLY A 59 -7.87 -1.09 8.89
C GLY A 59 -8.59 -0.58 10.11
N ALA A 60 -7.92 0.24 10.87
CA ALA A 60 -8.48 0.86 12.07
C ALA A 60 -8.00 2.30 12.13
N GLY A 61 -8.65 3.06 13.01
CA GLY A 61 -8.33 4.47 13.15
C GLY A 61 -9.06 5.30 12.13
N GLY A 62 -8.77 6.58 12.15
CA GLY A 62 -9.45 7.53 11.25
C GLY A 62 -8.72 7.79 9.96
N GLU A 63 -7.48 7.29 9.85
CA GLU A 63 -6.62 7.65 8.73
C GLU A 63 -5.74 6.49 8.32
N TYR A 64 -5.23 6.57 7.10
CA TYR A 64 -4.13 5.73 6.66
C TYR A 64 -3.12 6.61 5.96
N THR A 65 -1.86 6.20 5.96
CA THR A 65 -0.77 6.99 5.39
C THR A 65 -0.06 6.17 4.33
N VAL A 66 0.19 6.80 3.19
CA VAL A 66 0.96 6.20 2.10
C VAL A 66 2.29 6.89 2.03
N THR A 67 3.38 6.12 2.03
CA THR A 67 4.72 6.68 1.85
C THR A 67 5.37 6.01 0.67
N ILE A 68 6.22 6.76 -0.02
CA ILE A 68 7.03 6.24 -1.11
C ILE A 68 8.47 6.60 -0.81
N GLY A 69 9.34 5.59 -0.75
CA GLY A 69 10.73 5.80 -0.43
C GLY A 69 11.57 6.09 -1.66
N SER A 70 12.81 6.51 -1.42
CA SER A 70 13.75 6.77 -2.51
C SER A 70 14.10 5.50 -3.26
N ASP A 71 13.83 4.35 -2.66
CA ASP A 71 14.04 3.05 -3.29
C ASP A 71 12.77 2.57 -4.00
N LEU A 72 11.74 3.42 -4.03
CA LEU A 72 10.49 3.18 -4.71
C LEU A 72 9.64 2.08 -4.08
N TRP A 73 9.92 1.73 -2.83
CA TRP A 73 9.02 0.92 -2.04
C TRP A 73 7.89 1.81 -1.54
N ILE A 74 6.69 1.24 -1.54
CA ILE A 74 5.48 1.92 -1.08
C ILE A 74 5.05 1.27 0.23
N GLU A 75 4.63 2.08 1.18
CA GLU A 75 4.09 1.58 2.45
C GLU A 75 2.73 2.21 2.66
N VAL A 76 1.77 1.39 3.01
CA VAL A 76 0.44 1.87 3.36
C VAL A 76 0.20 1.47 4.82
N TRP A 77 0.13 2.45 5.68
CA TRP A 77 0.02 2.27 7.12
C TRP A 77 -1.40 2.54 7.59
N ASP A 78 -1.91 1.70 8.47
CA ASP A 78 -3.15 2.01 9.19
C ASP A 78 -2.90 1.72 10.67
N GLU A 79 -3.89 2.03 11.51
CA GLU A 79 -3.70 1.94 12.94
C GLU A 79 -4.20 0.62 13.53
N SER A 80 -4.47 -0.35 12.70
CA SER A 80 -4.99 -1.61 13.17
C SER A 80 -3.96 -2.36 13.98
N PRO A 81 -4.29 -2.78 15.20
CA PRO A 81 -3.40 -3.61 15.99
C PRO A 81 -3.50 -5.09 15.59
N LEU A 82 -4.46 -5.44 14.73
CA LEU A 82 -4.69 -6.84 14.40
C LEU A 82 -3.72 -7.31 13.35
N LEU A 83 -3.24 -8.53 13.52
CA LEU A 83 -2.38 -9.15 12.54
C LEU A 83 -3.20 -9.53 11.31
N PRO A 84 -2.58 -9.51 10.14
CA PRO A 84 -3.29 -9.89 8.92
C PRO A 84 -3.95 -11.26 9.00
N ARG A 85 -3.34 -12.19 9.72
CA ARG A 85 -3.90 -13.53 9.79
C ARG A 85 -5.28 -13.56 10.44
N HIS A 86 -5.59 -12.55 11.24
CA HIS A 86 -6.90 -12.48 11.87
C HIS A 86 -7.97 -12.09 10.87
N ARG A 87 -7.56 -11.68 9.70
CA ARG A 87 -8.45 -11.22 8.66
C ARG A 87 -8.45 -12.10 7.44
N GLU A 88 -7.85 -13.26 7.54
CA GLU A 88 -7.74 -14.13 6.38
C GLU A 88 -9.09 -14.47 5.81
N HIS A 89 -10.08 -14.66 6.67
CA HIS A 89 -11.43 -14.95 6.18
C HIS A 89 -11.95 -13.80 5.36
N ASP A 90 -11.81 -12.58 5.91
CA ASP A 90 -12.30 -11.40 5.22
C ASP A 90 -11.56 -11.21 3.91
N LEU A 91 -10.25 -11.38 3.94
CA LEU A 91 -9.46 -11.25 2.74
C LEU A 91 -9.84 -12.28 1.71
N THR A 92 -10.15 -13.49 2.17
CA THR A 92 -10.53 -14.55 1.26
C THR A 92 -11.88 -14.26 0.63
N SER A 93 -12.79 -13.69 1.38
CA SER A 93 -14.13 -13.46 0.85
C SER A 93 -14.19 -12.21 -0.01
N GLU A 94 -13.48 -11.15 0.38
CA GLU A 94 -13.58 -9.88 -0.34
C GLU A 94 -12.25 -9.27 -0.68
N GLY A 95 -11.31 -9.33 0.25
CA GLY A 95 -10.03 -8.69 0.07
C GLY A 95 -8.96 -9.62 -0.43
N GLY A 96 -9.29 -10.91 -0.62
CA GLY A 96 -8.31 -11.88 -1.05
C GLY A 96 -7.65 -11.52 -2.36
N ARG A 97 -8.40 -10.83 -3.22
CA ARG A 97 -7.84 -10.42 -4.50
C ARG A 97 -6.70 -9.44 -4.35
N GLY A 98 -6.75 -8.61 -3.29
CA GLY A 98 -5.66 -7.67 -3.06
C GLY A 98 -4.35 -8.37 -2.81
N LEU A 99 -4.37 -9.43 -1.99
CA LEU A 99 -3.16 -10.19 -1.73
C LEU A 99 -2.70 -10.96 -2.95
N ASP A 100 -3.64 -11.52 -3.73
CA ASP A 100 -3.29 -12.20 -4.96
C ASP A 100 -2.60 -11.26 -5.92
N LEU A 101 -3.12 -10.03 -6.04
CA LEU A 101 -2.51 -9.05 -6.93
C LEU A 101 -1.12 -8.66 -6.45
N LEU A 102 -0.93 -8.55 -5.13
CA LEU A 102 0.39 -8.27 -4.60
C LEU A 102 1.37 -9.37 -4.94
N GLU A 103 0.95 -10.62 -4.84
CA GLU A 103 1.84 -11.72 -5.17
C GLU A 103 2.21 -11.72 -6.64
N MET A 104 1.28 -11.35 -7.49
CA MET A 104 1.53 -11.33 -8.93
C MET A 104 2.31 -10.11 -9.37
N LEU A 105 1.99 -8.96 -8.82
CA LEU A 105 2.48 -7.69 -9.34
C LEU A 105 3.51 -7.01 -8.44
N ALA A 106 3.69 -7.51 -7.23
CA ALA A 106 4.67 -6.96 -6.30
C ALA A 106 5.24 -8.10 -5.45
N PRO A 107 5.91 -9.06 -6.10
CA PRO A 107 6.47 -10.19 -5.36
C PRO A 107 7.47 -9.67 -4.34
N GLY A 108 7.46 -10.26 -3.17
CA GLY A 108 8.31 -9.78 -2.09
C GLY A 108 7.63 -8.77 -1.18
N TYR A 109 6.34 -8.52 -1.39
CA TYR A 109 5.62 -7.63 -0.50
C TYR A 109 5.68 -8.20 0.93
N LYS A 110 5.51 -7.32 1.91
CA LYS A 110 5.58 -7.69 3.32
C LYS A 110 4.50 -6.99 4.09
N VAL A 111 4.06 -7.65 5.15
CA VAL A 111 3.18 -7.02 6.12
C VAL A 111 4.01 -6.81 7.38
N VAL A 112 4.05 -5.58 7.84
CA VAL A 112 4.93 -5.18 8.94
C VAL A 112 4.08 -4.58 10.04
N GLU A 113 4.34 -5.01 11.26
CA GLU A 113 3.70 -4.42 12.43
C GLU A 113 4.65 -3.43 13.07
N ASP A 114 4.10 -2.34 13.57
CA ASP A 114 4.86 -1.42 14.38
C ASP A 114 4.40 -1.59 15.81
N ALA A 115 5.11 -2.40 16.57
CA ALA A 115 4.72 -2.70 17.95
C ALA A 115 4.74 -1.45 18.82
N THR A 116 5.57 -0.49 18.49
CA THR A 116 5.67 0.73 19.28
C THR A 116 4.47 1.63 19.08
N ARG A 117 4.04 1.77 17.84
CA ARG A 117 2.95 2.67 17.50
C ARG A 117 1.61 1.98 17.39
N GLY A 118 1.61 0.64 17.38
CA GLY A 118 0.38 -0.12 17.37
C GLY A 118 -0.27 -0.23 16.01
N GLY A 119 0.43 0.12 14.94
CA GLY A 119 -0.13 0.05 13.61
C GLY A 119 0.48 -1.07 12.80
N LYS A 120 0.03 -1.19 11.58
CA LYS A 120 0.62 -2.13 10.64
C LYS A 120 0.69 -1.50 9.27
N CYS A 121 1.58 -2.02 8.44
CA CYS A 121 1.63 -1.57 7.06
C CYS A 121 1.83 -2.72 6.12
N ILE A 122 1.41 -2.51 4.88
CA ILE A 122 1.75 -3.38 3.78
C ILE A 122 2.80 -2.65 2.97
N ARG A 123 3.97 -3.28 2.79
CA ARG A 123 5.09 -2.73 2.05
C ARG A 123 5.23 -3.48 0.75
N PHE A 124 5.37 -2.75 -0.33
CA PHE A 124 5.51 -3.41 -1.62
C PHE A 124 6.23 -2.50 -2.60
N GLN A 125 6.82 -3.13 -3.62
CA GLN A 125 7.43 -2.42 -4.72
C GLN A 125 6.84 -3.02 -5.99
N PRO A 126 6.21 -2.20 -6.83
CA PRO A 126 5.59 -2.74 -8.04
C PRO A 126 6.62 -3.42 -8.91
N LYS A 127 6.22 -4.55 -9.48
CA LYS A 127 7.02 -5.27 -10.43
C LYS A 127 7.34 -4.35 -11.60
N GLY A 128 8.59 -4.39 -12.05
CA GLY A 128 9.00 -3.56 -13.17
C GLY A 128 9.67 -2.26 -12.77
N VAL A 129 9.79 -2.00 -11.48
CA VAL A 129 10.47 -0.80 -11.02
C VAL A 129 11.96 -0.86 -11.37
N LEU A 130 12.55 -2.00 -11.33
CA LEU A 130 13.94 -2.16 -11.73
C LEU A 130 14.10 -3.29 -12.67
#